data_4dd9ff9641ade700620477da36dedd9d
#
_entry.id   4dd9ff9641ade700620477da36dedd9d
#
_cell.length_a   1.000
_cell.length_b   1.000
_cell.length_c   1.000
_cell.angle_alpha   90.00
_cell.angle_beta   90.00
_cell.angle_gamma   90.00
#
_symmetry.space_group_name_H-M   'P 1'
#
loop_
_entity.id
_entity.type
_entity.pdbx_description
1 polymer ?
#
loop_
_entity_poly.entity_id
_entity_poly.type
_entity_poly.pdbx_seq_one_letter_code
_entity_poly.pdbx_strand_id
1 'polypeptide(L)'
;MVADAATSVLAIAALLGGWFYGWSWLDPAMGIVGAVLVAVWAKGLLKETGKVLLDREMDHPVTAEIREGVETMLADSETRVADLHVWRVGRDAYACALTVVTHSASLTADQVRACFSMHEEIRHSTVEIQRCAE
;
A
#
# COMPACT_ATOMS: atom_id res chain seq x y z
N MET A 1 -16.71 -5.48 11.35
CA MET A 1 -17.00 -5.82 12.76
C MET A 1 -17.11 -4.62 13.71
N VAL A 2 -16.11 -3.72 13.82
CA VAL A 2 -16.21 -2.54 14.73
C VAL A 2 -17.31 -1.56 14.30
N ALA A 3 -17.39 -1.24 13.02
CA ALA A 3 -18.43 -0.34 12.48
C ALA A 3 -19.84 -0.93 12.66
N ASP A 4 -19.98 -2.24 12.49
CA ASP A 4 -21.22 -2.98 12.67
C ASP A 4 -21.68 -2.96 14.15
N ALA A 5 -20.76 -3.20 15.07
CA ALA A 5 -21.04 -3.07 16.51
C ALA A 5 -21.42 -1.63 16.89
N ALA A 6 -20.76 -0.62 16.34
CA ALA A 6 -21.05 0.78 16.61
C ALA A 6 -22.46 1.18 16.12
N THR A 7 -22.85 0.78 14.91
CA THR A 7 -24.20 1.04 14.38
C THR A 7 -25.28 0.35 15.20
N SER A 8 -25.02 -0.89 15.66
CA SER A 8 -25.96 -1.62 16.53
C SER A 8 -26.16 -0.92 17.87
N VAL A 9 -25.08 -0.44 18.51
CA VAL A 9 -25.16 0.32 19.78
C VAL A 9 -25.94 1.62 19.60
N LEU A 10 -25.68 2.36 18.50
CA LEU A 10 -26.41 3.59 18.19
C LEU A 10 -27.90 3.33 17.97
N ALA A 11 -28.26 2.25 17.26
CA ALA A 11 -29.66 1.87 17.05
C ALA A 11 -30.38 1.55 18.37
N ILE A 12 -29.72 0.80 19.26
CA ILE A 12 -30.28 0.49 20.59
C ILE A 12 -30.45 1.77 21.42
N ALA A 13 -29.47 2.66 21.42
CA ALA A 13 -29.55 3.93 22.14
C ALA A 13 -30.68 4.82 21.61
N ALA A 14 -30.88 4.88 20.27
CA ALA A 14 -31.97 5.61 19.62
C ALA A 14 -33.33 5.06 20.03
N LEU A 15 -33.50 3.74 20.00
CA LEU A 15 -34.75 3.08 20.41
C LEU A 15 -35.08 3.32 21.88
N LEU A 16 -34.09 3.20 22.77
CA LEU A 16 -34.29 3.47 24.21
C LEU A 16 -34.63 4.94 24.44
N GLY A 17 -33.95 5.88 23.81
CA GLY A 17 -34.22 7.31 23.91
C GLY A 17 -35.61 7.68 23.37
N GLY A 18 -36.02 7.08 22.26
CA GLY A 18 -37.39 7.24 21.75
C GLY A 18 -38.46 6.71 22.68
N TRP A 19 -38.22 5.56 23.31
CA TRP A 19 -39.20 4.94 24.22
C TRP A 19 -39.29 5.64 25.55
N PHE A 20 -38.18 6.01 26.19
CA PHE A 20 -38.16 6.62 27.51
C PHE A 20 -38.48 8.14 27.51
N TYR A 21 -38.06 8.86 26.50
CA TYR A 21 -38.14 10.32 26.42
C TYR A 21 -39.05 10.86 25.34
N GLY A 22 -39.65 9.99 24.47
CA GLY A 22 -40.50 10.40 23.36
C GLY A 22 -39.77 11.18 22.25
N TRP A 23 -38.44 11.04 22.13
CA TRP A 23 -37.62 11.78 21.17
C TRP A 23 -37.67 11.12 19.79
N SER A 24 -38.78 11.32 19.08
CA SER A 24 -38.98 10.72 17.73
C SER A 24 -37.98 11.19 16.68
N TRP A 25 -37.30 12.32 16.91
CA TRP A 25 -36.25 12.82 16.02
C TRP A 25 -34.90 12.09 16.16
N LEU A 26 -34.73 11.35 17.25
CA LEU A 26 -33.45 10.68 17.56
C LEU A 26 -33.14 9.56 16.56
N ASP A 27 -34.17 8.84 16.13
CA ASP A 27 -34.05 7.75 15.15
C ASP A 27 -33.49 8.25 13.79
N PRO A 28 -34.09 9.26 13.12
CA PRO A 28 -33.49 9.80 11.90
C PRO A 28 -32.11 10.44 12.12
N ALA A 29 -31.86 11.07 13.27
CA ALA A 29 -30.56 11.65 13.57
C ALA A 29 -29.47 10.56 13.68
N MET A 30 -29.76 9.46 14.39
CA MET A 30 -28.84 8.33 14.49
C MET A 30 -28.66 7.58 13.16
N GLY A 31 -29.70 7.55 12.33
CA GLY A 31 -29.60 7.05 10.97
C GLY A 31 -28.59 7.85 10.13
N ILE A 32 -28.62 9.18 10.23
CA ILE A 32 -27.65 10.05 9.54
C ILE A 32 -26.22 9.82 10.07
N VAL A 33 -26.04 9.74 11.39
CA VAL A 33 -24.73 9.45 12.00
C VAL A 33 -24.19 8.10 11.51
N GLY A 34 -25.01 7.06 11.51
CA GLY A 34 -24.66 5.76 10.99
C GLY A 34 -24.27 5.80 9.50
N ALA A 35 -25.02 6.52 8.69
CA ALA A 35 -24.73 6.70 7.27
C ALA A 35 -23.38 7.40 7.03
N VAL A 36 -23.06 8.44 7.81
CA VAL A 36 -21.78 9.13 7.73
C VAL A 36 -20.62 8.21 8.13
N LEU A 37 -20.76 7.44 9.21
CA LEU A 37 -19.75 6.47 9.63
C LEU A 37 -19.47 5.42 8.56
N VAL A 38 -20.51 4.86 7.95
CA VAL A 38 -20.39 3.90 6.85
C VAL A 38 -19.73 4.54 5.62
N ALA A 39 -20.12 5.77 5.27
CA ALA A 39 -19.54 6.48 4.13
C ALA A 39 -18.04 6.76 4.31
N VAL A 40 -17.61 7.18 5.50
CA VAL A 40 -16.20 7.40 5.83
C VAL A 40 -15.40 6.10 5.72
N TRP A 41 -15.93 5.02 6.28
CA TRP A 41 -15.30 3.70 6.19
C TRP A 41 -15.22 3.18 4.75
N ALA A 42 -16.31 3.29 4.00
CA ALA A 42 -16.37 2.88 2.59
C ALA A 42 -15.37 3.67 1.73
N LYS A 43 -15.23 4.98 1.96
CA LYS A 43 -14.22 5.81 1.29
C LYS A 43 -12.80 5.31 1.56
N GLY A 44 -12.49 4.95 2.81
CA GLY A 44 -11.19 4.37 3.17
C GLY A 44 -10.92 3.07 2.41
N LEU A 45 -11.89 2.15 2.43
CA LEU A 45 -11.80 0.87 1.74
C LEU A 45 -11.63 1.03 0.22
N LEU A 46 -12.41 1.92 -0.40
CA LEU A 46 -12.30 2.22 -1.83
C LEU A 46 -10.92 2.80 -2.19
N LYS A 47 -10.36 3.66 -1.34
CA LYS A 47 -9.03 4.21 -1.53
C LYS A 47 -7.96 3.12 -1.47
N GLU A 48 -8.00 2.24 -0.48
CA GLU A 48 -7.06 1.13 -0.34
C GLU A 48 -7.18 0.13 -1.49
N THR A 49 -8.40 -0.28 -1.83
CA THR A 49 -8.63 -1.20 -2.95
C THR A 49 -8.22 -0.56 -4.28
N GLY A 50 -8.51 0.73 -4.46
CA GLY A 50 -8.11 1.48 -5.66
C GLY A 50 -6.58 1.54 -5.83
N LYS A 51 -5.81 1.70 -4.75
CA LYS A 51 -4.34 1.65 -4.81
C LYS A 51 -3.86 0.30 -5.37
N VAL A 52 -4.40 -0.80 -4.85
CA VAL A 52 -4.04 -2.15 -5.30
C VAL A 52 -4.39 -2.38 -6.77
N LEU A 53 -5.60 -1.97 -7.19
CA LEU A 53 -6.06 -2.14 -8.58
C LEU A 53 -5.30 -1.28 -9.59
N LEU A 54 -4.72 -0.17 -9.13
CA LEU A 54 -3.92 0.75 -9.96
C LEU A 54 -2.41 0.49 -9.82
N ASP A 55 -2.02 -0.61 -9.15
CA ASP A 55 -0.63 -0.97 -8.87
C ASP A 55 0.18 0.20 -8.26
N ARG A 56 -0.49 1.00 -7.40
CA ARG A 56 0.07 2.21 -6.82
C ARG A 56 0.57 1.98 -5.40
N GLU A 57 1.73 1.39 -5.25
CA GLU A 57 2.43 1.21 -3.96
C GLU A 57 3.78 1.95 -3.91
N MET A 58 3.96 2.97 -4.77
CA MET A 58 5.19 3.78 -4.83
C MET A 58 5.43 4.62 -3.57
N ASP A 59 4.41 4.82 -2.76
CA ASP A 59 4.50 5.53 -1.46
C ASP A 59 4.94 4.59 -0.31
N HIS A 60 5.18 3.29 -0.60
CA HIS A 60 5.60 2.33 0.42
C HIS A 60 7.08 2.54 0.79
N PRO A 61 7.47 2.47 2.08
CA PRO A 61 8.86 2.65 2.53
C PRO A 61 9.86 1.75 1.80
N VAL A 62 9.48 0.51 1.51
CA VAL A 62 10.28 -0.47 0.78
C VAL A 62 10.79 0.05 -0.57
N THR A 63 10.04 0.91 -1.25
CA THR A 63 10.47 1.50 -2.52
C THR A 63 11.73 2.36 -2.37
N ALA A 64 11.76 3.18 -1.31
CA ALA A 64 12.92 4.00 -1.01
C ALA A 64 14.11 3.14 -0.55
N GLU A 65 13.85 2.14 0.28
CA GLU A 65 14.86 1.22 0.81
C GLU A 65 15.51 0.37 -0.29
N ILE A 66 14.73 -0.14 -1.26
CA ILE A 66 15.26 -0.87 -2.43
C ILE A 66 16.15 0.05 -3.26
N ARG A 67 15.71 1.29 -3.54
CA ARG A 67 16.51 2.25 -4.32
C ARG A 67 17.83 2.56 -3.62
N GLU A 68 17.78 2.92 -2.35
CA GLU A 68 18.95 3.25 -1.54
C GLU A 68 19.90 2.05 -1.40
N GLY A 69 19.35 0.85 -1.18
CA GLY A 69 20.13 -0.38 -1.10
C GLY A 69 20.89 -0.68 -2.37
N VAL A 70 20.24 -0.58 -3.54
CA VAL A 70 20.89 -0.81 -4.83
C VAL A 70 21.95 0.25 -5.12
N GLU A 71 21.62 1.54 -4.93
CA GLU A 71 22.57 2.64 -5.22
C GLU A 71 23.76 2.65 -4.27
N THR A 72 23.55 2.27 -3.00
CA THR A 72 24.63 2.23 -2.01
C THR A 72 25.56 1.02 -2.20
N MET A 73 24.98 -0.17 -2.40
CA MET A 73 25.77 -1.40 -2.55
C MET A 73 26.51 -1.49 -3.88
N LEU A 74 26.04 -0.80 -4.91
CA LEU A 74 26.63 -0.79 -6.25
C LEU A 74 27.26 0.56 -6.64
N ALA A 75 27.54 1.43 -5.65
CA ALA A 75 28.07 2.77 -5.86
C ALA A 75 29.38 2.78 -6.68
N ASP A 76 30.25 1.79 -6.45
CA ASP A 76 31.56 1.65 -7.12
C ASP A 76 31.43 1.35 -8.63
N SER A 77 30.27 0.86 -9.06
CA SER A 77 30.03 0.48 -10.48
C SER A 77 29.34 1.56 -11.31
N GLU A 78 29.24 2.78 -10.79
CA GLU A 78 28.45 3.87 -11.39
C GLU A 78 27.02 3.42 -11.77
N THR A 79 26.45 2.59 -10.93
CA THR A 79 25.14 2.00 -11.11
C THR A 79 24.06 2.89 -10.55
N ARG A 80 22.99 3.13 -11.32
CA ARG A 80 21.84 3.94 -10.90
C ARG A 80 20.53 3.23 -11.19
N VAL A 81 19.56 3.42 -10.32
CA VAL A 81 18.20 2.98 -10.55
C VAL A 81 17.52 3.96 -11.50
N ALA A 82 17.28 3.51 -12.73
CA ALA A 82 16.59 4.31 -13.76
C ALA A 82 15.07 4.27 -13.58
N ASP A 83 14.53 3.09 -13.25
CA ASP A 83 13.12 2.88 -13.03
C ASP A 83 12.89 1.84 -11.93
N LEU A 84 11.87 2.07 -11.09
CA LEU A 84 11.48 1.16 -10.03
C LEU A 84 9.97 1.24 -9.82
N HIS A 85 9.29 0.13 -10.06
CA HIS A 85 7.89 -0.05 -9.76
C HIS A 85 7.72 -1.14 -8.71
N VAL A 86 6.92 -0.85 -7.69
CA VAL A 86 6.53 -1.80 -6.63
C VAL A 86 5.02 -1.84 -6.57
N TRP A 87 4.44 -3.05 -6.59
CA TRP A 87 2.99 -3.23 -6.47
C TRP A 87 2.65 -4.45 -5.62
N ARG A 88 1.47 -4.43 -5.03
CA ARG A 88 1.01 -5.49 -4.15
C ARG A 88 0.41 -6.64 -4.96
N VAL A 89 0.87 -7.86 -4.70
CA VAL A 89 0.35 -9.10 -5.31
C VAL A 89 -0.34 -10.01 -4.32
N GLY A 90 -0.28 -9.67 -3.03
CA GLY A 90 -0.90 -10.43 -1.95
C GLY A 90 -1.09 -9.61 -0.68
N ARG A 91 -1.49 -10.25 0.41
CA ARG A 91 -1.75 -9.56 1.67
C ARG A 91 -0.51 -8.87 2.22
N ASP A 92 0.61 -9.60 2.27
CA ASP A 92 1.92 -9.12 2.72
C ASP A 92 2.97 -9.56 1.68
N ALA A 93 2.63 -9.42 0.39
CA ALA A 93 3.45 -9.84 -0.72
C ALA A 93 3.43 -8.78 -1.81
N TYR A 94 4.63 -8.38 -2.23
CA TYR A 94 4.86 -7.38 -3.25
C TYR A 94 5.67 -7.97 -4.40
N ALA A 95 5.48 -7.41 -5.58
CA ALA A 95 6.34 -7.61 -6.73
C ALA A 95 7.03 -6.29 -7.06
N CYS A 96 8.22 -6.37 -7.64
CA CYS A 96 8.92 -5.20 -8.15
C CYS A 96 9.46 -5.42 -9.55
N ALA A 97 9.44 -4.36 -10.35
CA ALA A 97 10.17 -4.26 -11.60
C ALA A 97 11.21 -3.15 -11.45
N LEU A 98 12.46 -3.48 -11.69
CA LEU A 98 13.61 -2.61 -11.49
C LEU A 98 14.46 -2.56 -12.74
N THR A 99 14.71 -1.36 -13.26
CA THR A 99 15.65 -1.10 -14.34
C THR A 99 16.87 -0.38 -13.77
N VAL A 100 18.03 -0.96 -13.98
CA VAL A 100 19.32 -0.44 -13.53
C VAL A 100 20.16 -0.06 -14.73
N VAL A 101 20.73 1.13 -14.70
CA VAL A 101 21.69 1.61 -15.70
C VAL A 101 23.09 1.54 -15.08
N THR A 102 24.06 0.95 -15.83
CA THR A 102 25.42 0.74 -15.34
C THR A 102 26.44 0.79 -16.45
N HIS A 103 27.67 1.17 -16.10
CA HIS A 103 28.87 1.00 -16.96
C HIS A 103 29.57 -0.34 -16.71
N SER A 104 29.21 -1.07 -15.65
CA SER A 104 29.82 -2.36 -15.34
C SER A 104 29.37 -3.45 -16.29
N ALA A 105 30.33 -4.06 -17.00
CA ALA A 105 30.08 -5.21 -17.87
C ALA A 105 29.76 -6.49 -17.08
N SER A 106 30.18 -6.58 -15.81
CA SER A 106 30.09 -7.77 -14.97
C SER A 106 28.87 -7.82 -14.07
N LEU A 107 28.10 -6.72 -13.95
CA LEU A 107 26.92 -6.68 -13.10
C LEU A 107 25.87 -7.68 -13.58
N THR A 108 25.37 -8.50 -12.66
CA THR A 108 24.34 -9.51 -12.91
C THR A 108 23.02 -9.16 -12.17
N ALA A 109 21.90 -9.66 -12.69
CA ALA A 109 20.61 -9.47 -12.05
C ALA A 109 20.56 -10.08 -10.64
N ASP A 110 21.32 -11.15 -10.38
CA ASP A 110 21.37 -11.79 -9.07
C ASP A 110 22.13 -10.92 -8.04
N GLN A 111 23.15 -10.19 -8.46
CA GLN A 111 23.82 -9.22 -7.60
C GLN A 111 22.90 -8.06 -7.22
N VAL A 112 22.11 -7.58 -8.20
CA VAL A 112 21.10 -6.54 -7.91
C VAL A 112 20.02 -7.07 -6.97
N ARG A 113 19.53 -8.29 -7.16
CA ARG A 113 18.55 -8.92 -6.24
C ARG A 113 19.10 -9.09 -4.83
N ALA A 114 20.38 -9.38 -4.70
CA ALA A 114 21.03 -9.52 -3.39
C ALA A 114 20.96 -8.22 -2.56
N CYS A 115 20.95 -7.04 -3.20
CA CYS A 115 20.86 -5.74 -2.54
C CYS A 115 19.57 -5.53 -1.74
N PHE A 116 18.50 -6.19 -2.12
CA PHE A 116 17.20 -6.09 -1.44
C PHE A 116 16.66 -7.44 -0.95
N SER A 117 17.51 -8.46 -0.85
CA SER A 117 17.15 -9.81 -0.38
C SER A 117 16.67 -9.85 1.08
N MET A 118 16.93 -8.80 1.86
CA MET A 118 16.44 -8.65 3.24
C MET A 118 14.93 -8.35 3.30
N HIS A 119 14.32 -7.90 2.21
CA HIS A 119 12.90 -7.58 2.12
C HIS A 119 12.11 -8.84 1.75
N GLU A 120 11.78 -9.66 2.77
CA GLU A 120 11.05 -10.92 2.57
C GLU A 120 9.64 -10.74 1.97
N GLU A 121 9.07 -9.54 2.05
CA GLU A 121 7.82 -9.16 1.43
C GLU A 121 7.89 -9.09 -0.10
N ILE A 122 9.08 -8.93 -0.69
CA ILE A 122 9.28 -8.95 -2.15
C ILE A 122 9.32 -10.41 -2.62
N ARG A 123 8.18 -10.90 -3.10
CA ARG A 123 8.02 -12.30 -3.55
C ARG A 123 8.40 -12.51 -5.01
N HIS A 124 8.40 -11.45 -5.80
CA HIS A 124 8.77 -11.51 -7.21
C HIS A 124 9.53 -10.24 -7.60
N SER A 125 10.62 -10.41 -8.34
CA SER A 125 11.38 -9.28 -8.86
C SER A 125 11.83 -9.52 -10.30
N THR A 126 11.55 -8.55 -11.15
CA THR A 126 12.10 -8.47 -12.50
C THR A 126 13.20 -7.41 -12.49
N VAL A 127 14.40 -7.78 -12.90
CA VAL A 127 15.56 -6.88 -12.97
C VAL A 127 16.03 -6.79 -14.41
N GLU A 128 15.98 -5.61 -14.97
CA GLU A 128 16.57 -5.26 -16.26
C GLU A 128 17.87 -4.49 -16.04
N ILE A 129 18.91 -4.86 -16.77
CA ILE A 129 20.20 -4.18 -16.72
C ILE A 129 20.47 -3.56 -18.09
N GLN A 130 20.50 -2.23 -18.10
CA GLN A 130 20.87 -1.45 -19.26
C GLN A 130 22.33 -1.01 -19.13
N ARG A 131 23.17 -1.37 -20.10
CA ARG A 131 24.56 -0.96 -20.14
C ARG A 131 24.71 0.29 -20.98
N CYS A 132 25.38 1.30 -20.44
CA CYS A 132 25.76 2.46 -21.24
C CYS A 132 26.76 2.01 -22.30
N ALA A 133 26.50 2.38 -23.56
CA ALA A 133 27.53 2.31 -24.59
C ALA A 133 28.57 3.39 -24.30
N GLU A 134 29.87 3.03 -24.41
CA GLU A 134 30.96 3.99 -24.40
C GLU A 134 30.87 4.99 -25.57
#